data_6ca17b8e6d5157d17bac15179b21ac45
#
_entry.id   6ca17b8e6d5157d17bac15179b21ac45
#
_cell.length_a   1.000
_cell.length_b   1.000
_cell.length_c   1.000
_cell.angle_alpha   90.00
_cell.angle_beta   90.00
_cell.angle_gamma   90.00
#
_symmetry.space_group_name_H-M   'P 1'
#
loop_
_entity.id
_entity.type
_entity.pdbx_description
1 polymer ?
#
loop_
_entity_poly.entity_id
_entity_poly.type
_entity_poly.pdbx_seq_one_letter_code
_entity_poly.pdbx_strand_id
1 'polypeptide(L)'
;YVIAFVGTVGNIASDTAMVVIPPMAAIVYMGVGKHPVVGMMVGYAGAQAGFTANLMVAGTDTLLQGLTNDAIKAFIPDTTFQVDPTCNWFFMIFSTLLCAAVIGFCSVHMIEPRFGKYEGAGEAKLEEVTPQQKKGLNAAGLTAIIYIIIIAIGFFTGLLSGENGEFIGSPLLKGLIPILFVLFCLCGLAYGFTAGTFKNAVDVNKAMSKQMAGMGSYVLFCFFCGQFQGLFNWTKLGTLLAIAGADGLEAAGFTGIPLCVAFILLCSFVNIFVSSGSAKWAIFAPIFVPMFMLLGYHPGFTQLLYRLGDSPTNAVTPMSPYIWMVLATAQTKYMKDIKIGTLISNLLPIAVILEVIWVIFFIIWYLIGLPIGPGVGSALPVGIL
;
A
#
# COMPACT_ATOMS: atom_id res chain seq x y z
N TYR A 1 6.95 -16.22 -1.83
CA TYR A 1 7.88 -15.11 -2.06
C TYR A 1 7.45 -14.26 -3.25
N VAL A 2 7.17 -14.85 -4.43
CA VAL A 2 6.76 -14.11 -5.63
C VAL A 2 5.50 -13.25 -5.36
N ILE A 3 4.48 -13.82 -4.73
CA ILE A 3 3.25 -13.09 -4.39
C ILE A 3 3.55 -11.95 -3.40
N ALA A 4 4.39 -12.18 -2.39
CA ALA A 4 4.80 -11.14 -1.46
C ALA A 4 5.53 -9.99 -2.18
N PHE A 5 6.44 -10.32 -3.10
CA PHE A 5 7.16 -9.36 -3.93
C PHE A 5 6.21 -8.56 -4.84
N VAL A 6 5.32 -9.26 -5.57
CA VAL A 6 4.32 -8.60 -6.43
C VAL A 6 3.39 -7.72 -5.60
N GLY A 7 3.01 -8.17 -4.39
CA GLY A 7 2.23 -7.36 -3.45
C GLY A 7 2.93 -6.06 -3.09
N THR A 8 4.20 -6.14 -2.69
CA THR A 8 4.99 -4.97 -2.28
C THR A 8 5.24 -4.03 -3.47
N VAL A 9 5.65 -4.54 -4.64
CA VAL A 9 5.87 -3.72 -5.85
C VAL A 9 4.57 -3.12 -6.37
N GLY A 10 3.45 -3.81 -6.16
CA GLY A 10 2.11 -3.35 -6.55
C GLY A 10 1.72 -2.00 -5.96
N ASN A 11 2.38 -1.56 -4.89
CA ASN A 11 2.17 -0.24 -4.29
C ASN A 11 2.44 0.94 -5.23
N ILE A 12 3.13 0.74 -6.33
CA ILE A 12 3.23 1.72 -7.42
C ILE A 12 1.83 2.12 -7.92
N ALA A 13 0.88 1.17 -7.90
CA ALA A 13 -0.53 1.41 -8.24
C ALA A 13 -1.36 1.91 -7.03
N SER A 14 -0.72 2.31 -5.93
CA SER A 14 -1.38 2.80 -4.71
C SER A 14 -2.49 1.86 -4.22
N ASP A 15 -3.64 2.39 -3.84
CA ASP A 15 -4.79 1.65 -3.29
C ASP A 15 -5.33 0.56 -4.22
N THR A 16 -5.10 0.66 -5.53
CA THR A 16 -5.56 -0.36 -6.49
C THR A 16 -4.89 -1.71 -6.25
N ALA A 17 -3.63 -1.73 -5.83
CA ALA A 17 -2.92 -2.96 -5.50
C ALA A 17 -3.62 -3.75 -4.39
N MET A 18 -4.14 -3.05 -3.39
CA MET A 18 -4.83 -3.64 -2.24
C MET A 18 -6.16 -4.31 -2.60
N VAL A 19 -6.78 -3.84 -3.69
CA VAL A 19 -8.05 -4.40 -4.20
C VAL A 19 -7.79 -5.58 -5.12
N VAL A 20 -6.78 -5.50 -5.97
CA VAL A 20 -6.56 -6.45 -7.07
C VAL A 20 -5.68 -7.63 -6.67
N ILE A 21 -4.60 -7.38 -5.94
CA ILE A 21 -3.59 -8.41 -5.65
C ILE A 21 -4.11 -9.53 -4.75
N PRO A 22 -4.83 -9.28 -3.64
CA PRO A 22 -5.28 -10.37 -2.77
C PRO A 22 -6.18 -11.40 -3.47
N PRO A 23 -7.21 -11.03 -4.24
CA PRO A 23 -8.01 -12.02 -4.98
C PRO A 23 -7.21 -12.79 -6.03
N MET A 24 -6.28 -12.12 -6.74
CA MET A 24 -5.42 -12.78 -7.71
C MET A 24 -4.47 -13.76 -7.03
N ALA A 25 -3.90 -13.40 -5.90
CA ALA A 25 -3.05 -14.27 -5.10
C ALA A 25 -3.78 -15.53 -4.63
N ALA A 26 -5.07 -15.42 -4.29
CA ALA A 26 -5.90 -16.58 -3.96
C ALA A 26 -6.00 -17.57 -5.12
N ILE A 27 -6.22 -17.07 -6.34
CA ILE A 27 -6.32 -17.90 -7.54
C ILE A 27 -4.98 -18.61 -7.82
N VAL A 28 -3.86 -17.89 -7.69
CA VAL A 28 -2.52 -18.46 -7.89
C VAL A 28 -2.24 -19.55 -6.85
N TYR A 29 -2.56 -19.32 -5.57
CA TYR A 29 -2.40 -20.33 -4.52
C TYR A 29 -3.24 -21.57 -4.78
N MET A 30 -4.49 -21.39 -5.19
CA MET A 30 -5.36 -22.51 -5.61
C MET A 30 -4.76 -23.32 -6.76
N GLY A 31 -4.22 -22.61 -7.77
CA GLY A 31 -3.59 -23.25 -8.94
C GLY A 31 -2.37 -24.10 -8.60
N VAL A 32 -1.68 -23.82 -7.48
CA VAL A 32 -0.54 -24.63 -6.99
C VAL A 32 -0.93 -25.56 -5.83
N GLY A 33 -2.22 -25.79 -5.61
CA GLY A 33 -2.73 -26.71 -4.58
C GLY A 33 -2.61 -26.21 -3.15
N LYS A 34 -2.44 -24.90 -2.94
CA LYS A 34 -2.35 -24.27 -1.62
C LYS A 34 -3.66 -23.58 -1.23
N HIS A 35 -3.82 -23.29 0.05
CA HIS A 35 -5.04 -22.68 0.57
C HIS A 35 -5.23 -21.23 0.05
N PRO A 36 -6.32 -20.88 -0.64
CA PRO A 36 -6.51 -19.58 -1.30
C PRO A 36 -6.54 -18.41 -0.31
N VAL A 37 -7.07 -18.58 0.90
CA VAL A 37 -7.09 -17.54 1.93
C VAL A 37 -5.67 -17.17 2.36
N VAL A 38 -4.74 -18.13 2.39
CA VAL A 38 -3.32 -17.84 2.64
C VAL A 38 -2.78 -16.95 1.53
N GLY A 39 -3.04 -17.29 0.27
CA GLY A 39 -2.66 -16.45 -0.87
C GLY A 39 -3.18 -15.02 -0.75
N MET A 40 -4.46 -14.87 -0.37
CA MET A 40 -5.06 -13.54 -0.13
C MET A 40 -4.31 -12.78 0.97
N MET A 41 -4.00 -13.43 2.09
CA MET A 41 -3.27 -12.79 3.20
C MET A 41 -1.86 -12.39 2.79
N VAL A 42 -1.16 -13.21 2.01
CA VAL A 42 0.19 -12.88 1.51
C VAL A 42 0.16 -11.70 0.55
N GLY A 43 -0.76 -11.71 -0.40
CA GLY A 43 -0.96 -10.58 -1.33
C GLY A 43 -1.34 -9.29 -0.60
N TYR A 44 -2.23 -9.40 0.37
CA TYR A 44 -2.65 -8.29 1.22
C TYR A 44 -1.50 -7.76 2.09
N ALA A 45 -0.74 -8.64 2.76
CA ALA A 45 0.42 -8.25 3.54
C ALA A 45 1.48 -7.55 2.68
N GLY A 46 1.74 -8.05 1.47
CA GLY A 46 2.64 -7.37 0.53
C GLY A 46 2.19 -5.96 0.21
N ALA A 47 0.91 -5.79 -0.15
CA ALA A 47 0.37 -4.49 -0.52
C ALA A 47 0.21 -3.53 0.68
N GLN A 48 -0.07 -4.02 1.87
CA GLN A 48 -0.33 -3.19 3.05
C GLN A 48 0.90 -3.03 3.96
N ALA A 49 1.54 -4.12 4.37
CA ALA A 49 2.72 -4.02 5.24
C ALA A 49 3.96 -3.50 4.51
N GLY A 50 4.03 -3.71 3.19
CA GLY A 50 5.06 -3.12 2.32
C GLY A 50 4.64 -1.80 1.67
N PHE A 51 3.61 -1.11 2.14
CA PHE A 51 2.92 0.00 1.47
C PHE A 51 3.83 1.12 0.96
N THR A 52 4.84 1.50 1.69
CA THR A 52 5.75 2.59 1.28
C THR A 52 7.04 2.10 0.65
N ALA A 53 7.27 0.78 0.60
CA ALA A 53 8.46 0.20 -0.03
C ALA A 53 8.24 0.08 -1.55
N ASN A 54 8.96 0.87 -2.33
CA ASN A 54 8.80 0.96 -3.78
C ASN A 54 10.13 0.83 -4.52
N LEU A 55 10.13 0.13 -5.66
CA LEU A 55 11.28 0.10 -6.57
C LEU A 55 11.37 1.37 -7.42
N MET A 56 10.24 2.01 -7.67
CA MET A 56 10.12 3.24 -8.44
C MET A 56 9.38 4.28 -7.61
N VAL A 57 9.58 5.55 -7.91
CA VAL A 57 8.83 6.64 -7.29
C VAL A 57 7.35 6.49 -7.64
N ALA A 58 6.50 6.49 -6.63
CA ALA A 58 5.06 6.32 -6.72
C ALA A 58 4.32 7.62 -6.36
N GLY A 59 3.00 7.64 -6.58
CA GLY A 59 2.17 8.80 -6.22
C GLY A 59 2.22 9.15 -4.74
N THR A 60 2.40 8.15 -3.86
CA THR A 60 2.59 8.36 -2.41
C THR A 60 3.86 9.13 -2.07
N ASP A 61 4.95 8.92 -2.82
CA ASP A 61 6.22 9.63 -2.60
C ASP A 61 6.05 11.12 -2.85
N THR A 62 5.38 11.49 -3.94
CA THR A 62 5.09 12.88 -4.30
C THR A 62 4.18 13.54 -3.27
N LEU A 63 3.16 12.82 -2.80
CA LEU A 63 2.21 13.35 -1.83
C LEU A 63 2.88 13.61 -0.46
N LEU A 64 3.67 12.66 0.03
CA LEU A 64 4.40 12.81 1.29
C LEU A 64 5.45 13.93 1.18
N GLN A 65 6.15 14.01 0.05
CA GLN A 65 7.11 15.07 -0.23
C GLN A 65 6.44 16.45 -0.21
N GLY A 66 5.28 16.61 -0.84
CA GLY A 66 4.53 17.87 -0.82
C GLY A 66 4.22 18.32 0.61
N LEU A 67 3.65 17.42 1.43
CA LEU A 67 3.35 17.69 2.85
C LEU A 67 4.61 18.00 3.68
N THR A 68 5.74 17.35 3.38
CA THR A 68 7.02 17.64 4.02
C THR A 68 7.49 19.05 3.66
N ASN A 69 7.40 19.44 2.39
CA ASN A 69 7.77 20.79 1.95
C ASN A 69 6.85 21.88 2.53
N ASP A 70 5.56 21.60 2.67
CA ASP A 70 4.64 22.50 3.34
C ASP A 70 5.02 22.72 4.81
N ALA A 71 5.43 21.65 5.51
CA ALA A 71 5.92 21.74 6.88
C ALA A 71 7.24 22.53 6.97
N ILE A 72 8.17 22.34 6.03
CA ILE A 72 9.42 23.12 5.96
C ILE A 72 9.12 24.60 5.75
N LYS A 73 8.26 24.96 4.80
CA LYS A 73 7.86 26.34 4.52
C LYS A 73 7.12 26.98 5.70
N ALA A 74 6.31 26.22 6.41
CA ALA A 74 5.63 26.72 7.62
C ALA A 74 6.63 27.04 8.75
N PHE A 75 7.74 26.29 8.83
CA PHE A 75 8.77 26.48 9.84
C PHE A 75 9.79 27.57 9.43
N ILE A 76 10.20 27.60 8.16
CA ILE A 76 11.14 28.60 7.59
C ILE A 76 10.46 29.23 6.37
N PRO A 77 9.69 30.33 6.53
CA PRO A 77 8.88 30.89 5.45
C PRO A 77 9.64 31.34 4.20
N ASP A 78 10.85 31.85 4.37
CA ASP A 78 11.67 32.41 3.27
C ASP A 78 12.65 31.38 2.66
N THR A 79 12.52 30.09 3.02
CA THR A 79 13.44 29.07 2.52
C THR A 79 13.17 28.68 1.07
N THR A 80 14.21 28.51 0.29
CA THR A 80 14.17 27.87 -1.03
C THR A 80 14.46 26.37 -0.96
N PHE A 81 14.81 25.87 0.22
CA PHE A 81 15.11 24.46 0.44
C PHE A 81 13.86 23.61 0.31
N GLN A 82 13.95 22.57 -0.49
CA GLN A 82 12.85 21.62 -0.72
C GLN A 82 13.41 20.19 -0.76
N VAL A 83 12.57 19.27 -0.36
CA VAL A 83 12.81 17.83 -0.46
C VAL A 83 12.27 17.34 -1.80
N ASP A 84 13.02 16.49 -2.48
CA ASP A 84 12.63 15.88 -3.75
C ASP A 84 11.80 14.60 -3.50
N PRO A 85 10.88 14.20 -4.40
CA PRO A 85 10.13 12.94 -4.29
C PRO A 85 11.00 11.69 -4.19
N THR A 86 12.24 11.75 -4.67
CA THR A 86 13.22 10.66 -4.61
C THR A 86 13.99 10.59 -3.29
N CYS A 87 13.70 11.46 -2.31
CA CYS A 87 14.48 11.61 -1.08
C CYS A 87 14.67 10.32 -0.26
N ASN A 88 13.77 9.35 -0.41
CA ASN A 88 13.86 8.05 0.28
C ASN A 88 14.13 6.87 -0.66
N TRP A 89 14.35 7.12 -1.94
CA TRP A 89 14.27 6.11 -2.99
C TRP A 89 15.28 4.98 -2.81
N PHE A 90 16.53 5.28 -2.47
CA PHE A 90 17.55 4.24 -2.30
C PHE A 90 17.21 3.28 -1.17
N PHE A 91 16.80 3.81 -0.02
CA PHE A 91 16.39 2.98 1.10
C PHE A 91 15.16 2.13 0.75
N MET A 92 14.19 2.70 0.02
CA MET A 92 12.95 2.00 -0.34
C MET A 92 13.14 0.87 -1.36
N ILE A 93 14.11 0.98 -2.28
CA ILE A 93 14.47 -0.12 -3.19
C ILE A 93 14.87 -1.37 -2.40
N PHE A 94 15.82 -1.21 -1.46
CA PHE A 94 16.28 -2.33 -0.65
C PHE A 94 15.20 -2.82 0.32
N SER A 95 14.40 -1.90 0.86
CA SER A 95 13.23 -2.22 1.69
C SER A 95 12.21 -3.09 0.96
N THR A 96 12.01 -2.88 -0.34
CA THR A 96 11.09 -3.71 -1.15
C THR A 96 11.50 -5.18 -1.14
N LEU A 97 12.79 -5.45 -1.31
CA LEU A 97 13.33 -6.81 -1.27
C LEU A 97 13.24 -7.40 0.14
N LEU A 98 13.55 -6.60 1.15
CA LEU A 98 13.46 -7.00 2.56
C LEU A 98 12.01 -7.36 2.93
N CYS A 99 11.05 -6.47 2.64
CA CYS A 99 9.63 -6.70 2.93
C CYS A 99 9.12 -7.97 2.25
N ALA A 100 9.43 -8.15 0.96
CA ALA A 100 9.03 -9.34 0.22
C ALA A 100 9.63 -10.63 0.81
N ALA A 101 10.89 -10.60 1.22
CA ALA A 101 11.56 -11.73 1.85
C ALA A 101 10.94 -12.08 3.21
N VAL A 102 10.73 -11.08 4.06
CA VAL A 102 10.14 -11.28 5.42
C VAL A 102 8.70 -11.76 5.32
N ILE A 103 7.87 -11.11 4.51
CA ILE A 103 6.47 -11.50 4.31
C ILE A 103 6.40 -12.91 3.74
N GLY A 104 7.22 -13.22 2.74
CA GLY A 104 7.29 -14.57 2.15
C GLY A 104 7.72 -15.62 3.16
N PHE A 105 8.74 -15.34 3.98
CA PHE A 105 9.22 -16.23 5.03
C PHE A 105 8.13 -16.50 6.08
N CYS A 106 7.54 -15.45 6.63
CA CYS A 106 6.46 -15.58 7.62
C CYS A 106 5.25 -16.33 7.04
N SER A 107 4.93 -16.10 5.78
CA SER A 107 3.80 -16.77 5.12
C SER A 107 4.00 -18.27 5.03
N VAL A 108 5.18 -18.71 4.60
CA VAL A 108 5.50 -20.14 4.43
C VAL A 108 5.61 -20.86 5.78
N HIS A 109 6.24 -20.23 6.78
CA HIS A 109 6.56 -20.90 8.03
C HIS A 109 5.52 -20.71 9.14
N MET A 110 4.71 -19.64 9.08
CA MET A 110 3.77 -19.30 10.15
C MET A 110 2.31 -19.39 9.73
N ILE A 111 1.96 -18.99 8.49
CA ILE A 111 0.56 -18.93 8.04
C ILE A 111 0.17 -20.23 7.34
N GLU A 112 0.92 -20.67 6.33
CA GLU A 112 0.59 -21.90 5.57
C GLU A 112 0.36 -23.11 6.49
N PRO A 113 1.19 -23.39 7.53
CA PRO A 113 0.97 -24.53 8.40
C PRO A 113 -0.34 -24.48 9.21
N ARG A 114 -0.89 -23.29 9.47
CA ARG A 114 -2.12 -23.10 10.25
C ARG A 114 -3.40 -23.39 9.44
N PHE A 115 -3.34 -23.21 8.12
CA PHE A 115 -4.51 -23.40 7.25
C PHE A 115 -4.57 -24.80 6.62
N GLY A 116 -3.43 -25.51 6.55
CA GLY A 116 -3.38 -26.83 5.95
C GLY A 116 -3.71 -26.84 4.45
N LYS A 117 -4.11 -28.03 3.95
CA LYS A 117 -4.58 -28.17 2.57
C LYS A 117 -6.00 -27.67 2.42
N TYR A 118 -6.31 -27.03 1.31
CA TYR A 118 -7.65 -26.58 1.00
C TYR A 118 -8.53 -27.76 0.56
N GLU A 119 -9.50 -28.12 1.39
CA GLU A 119 -10.42 -29.24 1.13
C GLU A 119 -11.68 -28.81 0.34
N GLY A 120 -11.90 -27.51 0.16
CA GLY A 120 -13.14 -26.91 -0.36
C GLY A 120 -13.28 -26.88 -1.89
N ALA A 121 -12.30 -27.34 -2.64
CA ALA A 121 -12.44 -27.60 -4.06
C ALA A 121 -12.04 -29.06 -4.29
N GLY A 122 -13.00 -29.89 -4.55
CA GLY A 122 -12.70 -31.06 -5.32
C GLY A 122 -11.83 -30.62 -6.49
N GLU A 123 -10.55 -31.06 -6.49
CA GLU A 123 -9.58 -30.80 -7.54
C GLU A 123 -9.92 -29.59 -8.42
N ALA A 124 -9.48 -28.39 -8.03
CA ALA A 124 -9.30 -27.32 -9.00
C ALA A 124 -8.17 -27.77 -9.92
N LYS A 125 -8.37 -28.84 -10.67
CA LYS A 125 -7.68 -29.06 -11.93
C LYS A 125 -7.95 -27.77 -12.66
N LEU A 126 -6.89 -27.02 -12.91
CA LEU A 126 -6.94 -25.96 -13.92
C LEU A 126 -7.55 -26.64 -15.14
N GLU A 127 -8.87 -26.46 -15.33
CA GLU A 127 -9.53 -26.99 -16.53
C GLU A 127 -8.73 -26.45 -17.70
N GLU A 128 -8.34 -27.32 -18.61
CA GLU A 128 -7.63 -26.88 -19.81
C GLU A 128 -8.46 -25.80 -20.47
N VAL A 129 -7.84 -24.67 -20.72
CA VAL A 129 -8.50 -23.51 -21.31
C VAL A 129 -9.14 -23.92 -22.63
N THR A 130 -10.44 -23.91 -22.71
CA THR A 130 -11.17 -24.28 -23.94
C THR A 130 -10.76 -23.38 -25.09
N PRO A 131 -10.84 -23.85 -26.35
CA PRO A 131 -10.51 -23.01 -27.51
C PRO A 131 -11.28 -21.68 -27.53
N GLN A 132 -12.49 -21.68 -26.99
CA GLN A 132 -13.35 -20.50 -26.93
C GLN A 132 -12.87 -19.53 -25.84
N GLN A 133 -12.46 -20.04 -24.68
CA GLN A 133 -11.83 -19.23 -23.62
C GLN A 133 -10.50 -18.65 -24.10
N LYS A 134 -9.71 -19.41 -24.88
CA LYS A 134 -8.45 -18.93 -25.46
C LYS A 134 -8.67 -17.77 -26.43
N LYS A 135 -9.74 -17.83 -27.26
CA LYS A 135 -10.14 -16.68 -28.10
C LYS A 135 -10.53 -15.47 -27.24
N GLY A 136 -11.26 -15.68 -26.14
CA GLY A 136 -11.61 -14.62 -25.18
C GLY A 136 -10.38 -14.00 -24.55
N LEU A 137 -9.40 -14.81 -24.10
CA LEU A 137 -8.14 -14.31 -23.53
C LEU A 137 -7.34 -13.50 -24.54
N ASN A 138 -7.27 -13.95 -25.79
CA ASN A 138 -6.59 -13.20 -26.85
C ASN A 138 -7.29 -11.85 -27.14
N ALA A 139 -8.62 -11.84 -27.15
CA ALA A 139 -9.38 -10.59 -27.31
C ALA A 139 -9.14 -9.62 -26.15
N ALA A 140 -9.16 -10.12 -24.89
CA ALA A 140 -8.85 -9.30 -23.72
C ALA A 140 -7.40 -8.78 -23.76
N GLY A 141 -6.44 -9.61 -24.13
CA GLY A 141 -5.05 -9.21 -24.27
C GLY A 141 -4.85 -8.13 -25.36
N LEU A 142 -5.48 -8.30 -26.50
CA LEU A 142 -5.47 -7.29 -27.58
C LEU A 142 -6.09 -5.96 -27.11
N THR A 143 -7.22 -6.02 -26.42
CA THR A 143 -7.89 -4.85 -25.82
C THR A 143 -6.98 -4.14 -24.82
N ALA A 144 -6.28 -4.90 -23.96
CA ALA A 144 -5.32 -4.34 -23.02
C ALA A 144 -4.19 -3.61 -23.73
N ILE A 145 -3.60 -4.23 -24.76
CA ILE A 145 -2.52 -3.62 -25.55
C ILE A 145 -2.99 -2.32 -26.22
N ILE A 146 -4.14 -2.35 -26.88
CA ILE A 146 -4.70 -1.15 -27.53
C ILE A 146 -4.95 -0.04 -26.50
N TYR A 147 -5.52 -0.38 -25.36
CA TYR A 147 -5.80 0.59 -24.30
C TYR A 147 -4.50 1.20 -23.72
N ILE A 148 -3.48 0.38 -23.47
CA ILE A 148 -2.17 0.85 -23.00
C ILE A 148 -1.52 1.79 -24.01
N ILE A 149 -1.63 1.48 -25.32
CA ILE A 149 -1.13 2.35 -26.39
C ILE A 149 -1.88 3.70 -26.39
N ILE A 150 -3.21 3.69 -26.21
CA ILE A 150 -4.01 4.94 -26.14
C ILE A 150 -3.56 5.79 -24.95
N ILE A 151 -3.36 5.18 -23.78
CA ILE A 151 -2.88 5.88 -22.58
C ILE A 151 -1.46 6.41 -22.80
N ALA A 152 -0.58 5.64 -23.42
CA ALA A 152 0.77 6.08 -23.75
C ALA A 152 0.75 7.28 -24.74
N ILE A 153 -0.06 7.22 -25.77
CA ILE A 153 -0.25 8.36 -26.70
C ILE A 153 -0.77 9.58 -25.92
N GLY A 154 -1.76 9.42 -25.05
CA GLY A 154 -2.28 10.49 -24.21
C GLY A 154 -1.20 11.11 -23.29
N PHE A 155 -0.25 10.30 -22.82
CA PHE A 155 0.88 10.79 -22.04
C PHE A 155 1.87 11.59 -22.90
N PHE A 156 2.30 11.04 -24.03
CA PHE A 156 3.26 11.70 -24.93
C PHE A 156 2.72 12.93 -25.64
N THR A 157 1.41 13.03 -25.83
CA THR A 157 0.76 14.23 -26.41
C THR A 157 0.54 15.36 -25.40
N GLY A 158 0.89 15.16 -24.13
CA GLY A 158 0.72 16.17 -23.08
C GLY A 158 -0.62 16.13 -22.35
N LEU A 159 -1.58 15.30 -22.82
CA LEU A 159 -2.92 15.23 -22.20
C LEU A 159 -2.89 14.59 -20.79
N LEU A 160 -2.04 13.58 -20.60
CA LEU A 160 -1.91 12.82 -19.35
C LEU A 160 -0.55 13.01 -18.66
N SER A 161 0.37 13.79 -19.22
CA SER A 161 1.62 14.18 -18.60
C SER A 161 1.44 15.38 -17.67
N GLY A 162 2.39 15.60 -16.75
CA GLY A 162 2.49 16.82 -15.96
C GLY A 162 3.01 18.00 -16.78
N GLU A 163 3.13 19.16 -16.14
CA GLU A 163 3.78 20.33 -16.71
C GLU A 163 5.22 19.95 -17.09
N ASN A 164 5.64 20.28 -18.31
CA ASN A 164 6.94 19.89 -18.91
C ASN A 164 7.13 18.39 -19.22
N GLY A 165 6.06 17.60 -19.32
CA GLY A 165 6.16 16.17 -19.65
C GLY A 165 6.53 15.27 -18.46
N GLU A 166 6.45 15.78 -17.23
CA GLU A 166 6.79 15.02 -16.04
C GLU A 166 5.81 13.87 -15.79
N PHE A 167 6.35 12.71 -15.40
CA PHE A 167 5.54 11.55 -15.01
C PHE A 167 4.99 11.71 -13.59
N ILE A 168 5.83 12.23 -12.68
CA ILE A 168 5.48 12.43 -11.27
C ILE A 168 4.50 13.60 -11.13
N GLY A 169 3.40 13.39 -10.40
CA GLY A 169 2.35 14.41 -10.27
C GLY A 169 1.44 14.57 -11.48
N SER A 170 1.65 13.77 -12.54
CA SER A 170 0.86 13.82 -13.78
C SER A 170 -0.62 13.46 -13.55
N PRO A 171 -1.53 13.93 -14.45
CA PRO A 171 -2.90 13.47 -14.52
C PRO A 171 -3.02 11.95 -14.65
N LEU A 172 -2.06 11.28 -15.31
CA LEU A 172 -1.98 9.83 -15.39
C LEU A 172 -1.92 9.17 -14.02
N LEU A 173 -1.01 9.63 -13.14
CA LEU A 173 -0.88 9.06 -11.78
C LEU A 173 -2.07 9.43 -10.90
N LYS A 174 -2.57 10.67 -11.00
CA LYS A 174 -3.76 11.11 -10.25
C LYS A 174 -5.03 10.35 -10.67
N GLY A 175 -5.12 9.99 -11.95
CA GLY A 175 -6.24 9.24 -12.54
C GLY A 175 -6.01 7.73 -12.62
N LEU A 176 -5.02 7.17 -11.94
CA LEU A 176 -4.64 5.76 -12.10
C LEU A 176 -5.79 4.79 -11.77
N ILE A 177 -6.56 5.06 -10.72
CA ILE A 177 -7.70 4.22 -10.31
C ILE A 177 -8.77 4.13 -11.42
N PRO A 178 -9.33 5.24 -11.93
CA PRO A 178 -10.29 5.17 -13.04
C PRO A 178 -9.68 4.61 -14.32
N ILE A 179 -8.41 4.87 -14.61
CA ILE A 179 -7.73 4.30 -15.79
C ILE A 179 -7.67 2.77 -15.69
N LEU A 180 -7.28 2.21 -14.53
CA LEU A 180 -7.26 0.76 -14.32
C LEU A 180 -8.67 0.17 -14.28
N PHE A 181 -9.65 0.87 -13.70
CA PHE A 181 -11.05 0.42 -13.75
C PHE A 181 -11.54 0.26 -15.20
N VAL A 182 -11.29 1.25 -16.05
CA VAL A 182 -11.67 1.18 -17.47
C VAL A 182 -10.93 0.06 -18.20
N LEU A 183 -9.62 -0.11 -17.93
CA LEU A 183 -8.84 -1.24 -18.48
C LEU A 183 -9.48 -2.59 -18.16
N PHE A 184 -9.74 -2.86 -16.88
CA PHE A 184 -10.32 -4.15 -16.47
C PHE A 184 -11.73 -4.33 -16.97
N CYS A 185 -12.53 -3.26 -17.02
CA CYS A 185 -13.88 -3.29 -17.57
C CYS A 185 -13.85 -3.67 -19.06
N LEU A 186 -13.05 -2.99 -19.88
CA LEU A 186 -12.92 -3.27 -21.31
C LEU A 186 -12.39 -4.69 -21.57
N CYS A 187 -11.35 -5.13 -20.85
CA CYS A 187 -10.82 -6.49 -20.95
C CYS A 187 -11.87 -7.54 -20.56
N GLY A 188 -12.62 -7.30 -19.48
CA GLY A 188 -13.68 -8.20 -19.04
C GLY A 188 -14.84 -8.30 -20.04
N LEU A 189 -15.24 -7.19 -20.64
CA LEU A 189 -16.24 -7.16 -21.72
C LEU A 189 -15.75 -7.88 -22.97
N ALA A 190 -14.52 -7.58 -23.42
CA ALA A 190 -13.92 -8.23 -24.60
C ALA A 190 -13.83 -9.75 -24.42
N TYR A 191 -13.37 -10.20 -23.25
CA TYR A 191 -13.37 -11.62 -22.89
C TYR A 191 -14.78 -12.20 -22.89
N GLY A 192 -15.69 -11.57 -22.17
CA GLY A 192 -17.03 -12.09 -21.93
C GLY A 192 -17.84 -12.28 -23.20
N PHE A 193 -17.80 -11.32 -24.12
CA PHE A 193 -18.47 -11.41 -25.42
C PHE A 193 -17.79 -12.41 -26.35
N THR A 194 -16.45 -12.45 -26.39
CA THR A 194 -15.71 -13.35 -27.28
C THR A 194 -15.75 -14.80 -26.80
N ALA A 195 -15.68 -15.02 -25.49
CA ALA A 195 -15.81 -16.35 -24.88
C ALA A 195 -17.27 -16.85 -24.84
N GLY A 196 -18.24 -15.98 -25.20
CA GLY A 196 -19.67 -16.32 -25.20
C GLY A 196 -20.31 -16.37 -23.80
N THR A 197 -19.61 -15.87 -22.78
CA THR A 197 -20.13 -15.73 -21.41
C THR A 197 -21.19 -14.62 -21.32
N PHE A 198 -21.03 -13.55 -22.08
CA PHE A 198 -21.98 -12.46 -22.21
C PHE A 198 -22.59 -12.49 -23.61
N LYS A 199 -23.90 -12.49 -23.69
CA LYS A 199 -24.67 -12.41 -24.95
C LYS A 199 -25.27 -11.04 -25.17
N ASN A 200 -25.53 -10.33 -24.06
CA ASN A 200 -26.19 -9.02 -24.08
C ASN A 200 -25.84 -8.21 -22.81
N ALA A 201 -26.30 -6.97 -22.75
CA ALA A 201 -26.10 -6.07 -21.61
C ALA A 201 -26.71 -6.61 -20.29
N VAL A 202 -27.75 -7.45 -20.37
CA VAL A 202 -28.39 -8.03 -19.18
C VAL A 202 -27.43 -9.01 -18.50
N ASP A 203 -26.66 -9.79 -19.25
CA ASP A 203 -25.69 -10.72 -18.71
C ASP A 203 -24.53 -9.97 -18.03
N VAL A 204 -24.08 -8.87 -18.60
CA VAL A 204 -23.11 -7.97 -17.98
C VAL A 204 -23.62 -7.42 -16.66
N ASN A 205 -24.86 -6.90 -16.66
CA ASN A 205 -25.50 -6.36 -15.45
C ASN A 205 -25.64 -7.45 -14.35
N LYS A 206 -26.06 -8.66 -14.71
CA LYS A 206 -26.14 -9.78 -13.78
C LYS A 206 -24.77 -10.12 -13.17
N ALA A 207 -23.72 -10.13 -13.99
CA ALA A 207 -22.36 -10.40 -13.50
C ALA A 207 -21.88 -9.30 -12.53
N MET A 208 -22.10 -8.03 -12.87
CA MET A 208 -21.78 -6.91 -11.98
C MET A 208 -22.58 -6.93 -10.69
N SER A 209 -23.90 -7.14 -10.78
CA SER A 209 -24.80 -7.23 -9.60
C SER A 209 -24.41 -8.37 -8.68
N LYS A 210 -24.00 -9.53 -9.23
CA LYS A 210 -23.53 -10.67 -8.44
C LYS A 210 -22.26 -10.33 -7.66
N GLN A 211 -21.33 -9.58 -8.23
CA GLN A 211 -20.12 -9.14 -7.52
C GLN A 211 -20.47 -8.10 -6.44
N MET A 212 -21.33 -7.14 -6.76
CA MET A 212 -21.77 -6.12 -5.79
C MET A 212 -22.54 -6.72 -4.60
N ALA A 213 -23.33 -7.75 -4.81
CA ALA A 213 -24.03 -8.44 -3.72
C ALA A 213 -23.08 -9.02 -2.66
N GLY A 214 -21.87 -9.46 -3.07
CA GLY A 214 -20.82 -9.92 -2.15
C GLY A 214 -20.13 -8.79 -1.37
N MET A 215 -20.32 -7.53 -1.77
CA MET A 215 -19.64 -6.37 -1.18
C MET A 215 -20.47 -5.64 -0.11
N GLY A 216 -21.68 -6.13 0.22
CA GLY A 216 -22.57 -5.43 1.16
C GLY A 216 -21.94 -5.16 2.52
N SER A 217 -21.28 -6.14 3.13
CA SER A 217 -20.59 -5.99 4.41
C SER A 217 -19.43 -5.00 4.32
N TYR A 218 -18.73 -4.96 3.19
CA TYR A 218 -17.65 -4.00 2.95
C TYR A 218 -18.18 -2.56 2.89
N VAL A 219 -19.27 -2.31 2.15
CA VAL A 219 -19.89 -0.98 2.03
C VAL A 219 -20.36 -0.48 3.40
N LEU A 220 -21.04 -1.35 4.18
CA LEU A 220 -21.49 -1.03 5.52
C LEU A 220 -20.31 -0.67 6.44
N PHE A 221 -19.22 -1.43 6.36
CA PHE A 221 -18.03 -1.16 7.13
C PHE A 221 -17.37 0.18 6.73
N CYS A 222 -17.26 0.46 5.43
CA CYS A 222 -16.75 1.74 4.93
C CYS A 222 -17.54 2.94 5.47
N PHE A 223 -18.86 2.78 5.61
CA PHE A 223 -19.69 3.82 6.22
C PHE A 223 -19.29 4.08 7.67
N PHE A 224 -19.16 3.04 8.51
CA PHE A 224 -18.74 3.23 9.91
C PHE A 224 -17.30 3.71 10.05
N CYS A 225 -16.39 3.21 9.23
CA CYS A 225 -15.02 3.73 9.20
C CYS A 225 -14.98 5.21 8.81
N GLY A 226 -15.78 5.63 7.83
CA GLY A 226 -15.89 7.03 7.44
C GLY A 226 -16.41 7.91 8.58
N GLN A 227 -17.41 7.43 9.34
CA GLN A 227 -17.90 8.13 10.55
C GLN A 227 -16.80 8.24 11.62
N PHE A 228 -16.10 7.14 11.91
CA PHE A 228 -15.00 7.15 12.87
C PHE A 228 -13.90 8.16 12.45
N GLN A 229 -13.44 8.08 11.20
CA GLN A 229 -12.42 9.00 10.69
C GLN A 229 -12.89 10.46 10.71
N GLY A 230 -14.16 10.72 10.35
CA GLY A 230 -14.76 12.05 10.43
C GLY A 230 -14.75 12.60 11.85
N LEU A 231 -15.20 11.82 12.83
CA LEU A 231 -15.19 12.19 14.25
C LEU A 231 -13.77 12.36 14.79
N PHE A 232 -12.85 11.45 14.42
CA PHE A 232 -11.45 11.52 14.82
C PHE A 232 -10.76 12.82 14.32
N ASN A 233 -11.02 13.19 13.06
CA ASN A 233 -10.51 14.45 12.49
C ASN A 233 -11.18 15.67 13.11
N TRP A 234 -12.51 15.64 13.31
CA TRP A 234 -13.26 16.75 13.92
C TRP A 234 -12.82 17.03 15.36
N THR A 235 -12.59 15.99 16.16
CA THR A 235 -12.09 16.11 17.53
C THR A 235 -10.61 16.48 17.61
N LYS A 236 -9.88 16.51 16.47
CA LYS A 236 -8.42 16.70 16.39
C LYS A 236 -7.63 15.72 17.26
N LEU A 237 -8.19 14.54 17.49
CA LEU A 237 -7.57 13.52 18.35
C LEU A 237 -6.20 13.08 17.83
N GLY A 238 -6.05 12.98 16.50
CA GLY A 238 -4.76 12.69 15.86
C GLY A 238 -3.69 13.73 16.18
N THR A 239 -4.06 15.02 16.14
CA THR A 239 -3.16 16.14 16.50
C THR A 239 -2.77 16.08 17.97
N LEU A 240 -3.75 15.81 18.86
CA LEU A 240 -3.48 15.67 20.30
C LEU A 240 -2.51 14.52 20.59
N LEU A 241 -2.70 13.37 19.95
CA LEU A 241 -1.81 12.22 20.08
C LEU A 241 -0.40 12.52 19.56
N ALA A 242 -0.29 13.25 18.45
CA ALA A 242 1.00 13.64 17.87
C ALA A 242 1.76 14.60 18.80
N ILE A 243 1.07 15.64 19.35
CA ILE A 243 1.67 16.57 20.31
C ILE A 243 2.10 15.83 21.59
N ALA A 244 1.20 15.05 22.19
CA ALA A 244 1.53 14.28 23.39
C ALA A 244 2.71 13.30 23.15
N GLY A 245 2.80 12.72 21.94
CA GLY A 245 3.93 11.90 21.53
C GLY A 245 5.23 12.70 21.43
N ALA A 246 5.19 13.90 20.83
CA ALA A 246 6.35 14.79 20.73
C ALA A 246 6.84 15.23 22.11
N ASP A 247 5.92 15.69 22.97
CA ASP A 247 6.23 16.08 24.36
C ASP A 247 6.83 14.93 25.15
N GLY A 248 6.31 13.70 24.95
CA GLY A 248 6.85 12.49 25.58
C GLY A 248 8.26 12.16 25.12
N LEU A 249 8.56 12.30 23.82
CA LEU A 249 9.90 12.07 23.26
C LEU A 249 10.90 13.11 23.75
N GLU A 250 10.48 14.39 23.84
CA GLU A 250 11.29 15.48 24.39
C GLU A 250 11.57 15.28 25.87
N ALA A 251 10.53 14.97 26.68
CA ALA A 251 10.67 14.71 28.11
C ALA A 251 11.56 13.50 28.43
N ALA A 252 11.56 12.48 27.56
CA ALA A 252 12.44 11.32 27.68
C ALA A 252 13.91 11.64 27.37
N GLY A 253 14.21 12.81 26.77
CA GLY A 253 15.57 13.22 26.41
C GLY A 253 16.21 12.30 25.37
N PHE A 254 15.43 11.60 24.56
CA PHE A 254 15.95 10.71 23.53
C PHE A 254 16.64 11.50 22.41
N THR A 255 17.83 11.05 22.05
CA THR A 255 18.60 11.59 20.92
C THR A 255 19.12 10.44 20.05
N GLY A 256 19.52 10.72 18.82
CA GLY A 256 20.10 9.71 17.93
C GLY A 256 19.15 8.55 17.60
N ILE A 257 19.68 7.33 17.62
CA ILE A 257 18.92 6.11 17.27
C ILE A 257 17.71 5.88 18.20
N PRO A 258 17.80 6.03 19.53
CA PRO A 258 16.64 5.88 20.41
C PRO A 258 15.46 6.79 20.03
N LEU A 259 15.72 8.04 19.66
CA LEU A 259 14.71 8.99 19.19
C LEU A 259 14.05 8.50 17.90
N CYS A 260 14.87 8.09 16.92
CA CYS A 260 14.38 7.57 15.64
C CYS A 260 13.46 6.35 15.83
N VAL A 261 13.89 5.39 16.65
CA VAL A 261 13.11 4.17 16.93
C VAL A 261 11.83 4.51 17.68
N ALA A 262 11.90 5.38 18.68
CA ALA A 262 10.70 5.81 19.43
C ALA A 262 9.70 6.53 18.54
N PHE A 263 10.16 7.35 17.60
CA PHE A 263 9.29 8.00 16.61
C PHE A 263 8.66 7.00 15.65
N ILE A 264 9.40 6.01 15.15
CA ILE A 264 8.86 4.92 14.33
C ILE A 264 7.74 4.19 15.08
N LEU A 265 7.97 3.79 16.35
CA LEU A 265 6.98 3.10 17.16
C LEU A 265 5.74 3.97 17.46
N LEU A 266 5.92 5.27 17.67
CA LEU A 266 4.80 6.22 17.80
C LEU A 266 3.95 6.25 16.51
N CYS A 267 4.60 6.31 15.34
CA CYS A 267 3.92 6.26 14.05
C CYS A 267 3.12 4.96 13.89
N SER A 268 3.74 3.81 14.24
CA SER A 268 3.09 2.49 14.20
C SER A 268 1.89 2.40 15.12
N PHE A 269 1.99 2.96 16.32
CA PHE A 269 0.88 3.01 17.27
C PHE A 269 -0.30 3.83 16.74
N VAL A 270 -0.04 5.05 16.27
CA VAL A 270 -1.08 5.93 15.73
C VAL A 270 -1.70 5.36 14.46
N ASN A 271 -0.92 4.61 13.67
CA ASN A 271 -1.39 3.95 12.46
C ASN A 271 -2.52 2.93 12.70
N ILE A 272 -2.60 2.34 13.89
CA ILE A 272 -3.70 1.43 14.23
C ILE A 272 -5.06 2.15 14.19
N PHE A 273 -5.09 3.44 14.48
CA PHE A 273 -6.31 4.27 14.53
C PHE A 273 -6.54 5.07 13.25
N VAL A 274 -5.47 5.49 12.56
CA VAL A 274 -5.54 6.30 11.34
C VAL A 274 -4.85 5.58 10.20
N SER A 275 -5.61 4.86 9.39
CA SER A 275 -5.08 4.04 8.29
C SER A 275 -4.63 4.83 7.06
N SER A 276 -4.98 6.11 6.95
CA SER A 276 -4.57 6.96 5.83
C SER A 276 -3.17 7.53 6.06
N GLY A 277 -2.19 7.06 5.29
CA GLY A 277 -0.80 7.51 5.40
C GLY A 277 -0.63 9.02 5.13
N SER A 278 -1.27 9.55 4.08
CA SER A 278 -1.18 10.99 3.78
C SER A 278 -1.87 11.87 4.82
N ALA A 279 -3.07 11.49 5.28
CA ALA A 279 -3.78 12.25 6.31
C ALA A 279 -2.99 12.29 7.63
N LYS A 280 -2.38 11.17 8.01
CA LYS A 280 -1.53 11.10 9.20
C LYS A 280 -0.25 11.92 9.05
N TRP A 281 0.41 11.86 7.89
CA TRP A 281 1.60 12.68 7.65
C TRP A 281 1.28 14.18 7.62
N ALA A 282 0.12 14.58 7.11
CA ALA A 282 -0.35 15.97 7.18
C ALA A 282 -0.48 16.49 8.63
N ILE A 283 -0.75 15.59 9.58
CA ILE A 283 -0.79 15.94 11.02
C ILE A 283 0.61 15.93 11.63
N PHE A 284 1.46 14.94 11.27
CA PHE A 284 2.76 14.72 11.89
C PHE A 284 3.85 15.64 11.33
N ALA A 285 3.84 15.91 10.02
CA ALA A 285 4.89 16.70 9.39
C ALA A 285 5.07 18.09 10.01
N PRO A 286 4.00 18.90 10.27
CA PRO A 286 4.15 20.21 10.89
C PRO A 286 4.77 20.19 12.30
N ILE A 287 4.71 19.04 12.99
CA ILE A 287 5.23 18.86 14.36
C ILE A 287 6.64 18.29 14.31
N PHE A 288 6.78 17.14 13.67
CA PHE A 288 8.02 16.36 13.73
C PHE A 288 9.09 16.80 12.75
N VAL A 289 8.73 17.37 11.59
CA VAL A 289 9.73 17.89 10.65
C VAL A 289 10.54 19.02 11.27
N PRO A 290 9.93 20.10 11.84
CA PRO A 290 10.69 21.13 12.54
C PRO A 290 11.48 20.59 13.73
N MET A 291 10.89 19.70 14.54
CA MET A 291 11.56 19.11 15.69
C MET A 291 12.86 18.38 15.29
N PHE A 292 12.80 17.52 14.28
CA PHE A 292 13.97 16.79 13.79
C PHE A 292 14.98 17.71 13.08
N MET A 293 14.52 18.75 12.37
CA MET A 293 15.39 19.75 11.76
C MET A 293 16.21 20.50 12.82
N LEU A 294 15.60 20.92 13.94
CA LEU A 294 16.29 21.56 15.07
C LEU A 294 17.36 20.65 15.69
N LEU A 295 17.16 19.33 15.63
CA LEU A 295 18.14 18.33 16.05
C LEU A 295 19.20 18.01 14.98
N GLY A 296 19.18 18.72 13.83
CA GLY A 296 20.15 18.56 12.75
C GLY A 296 19.84 17.44 11.76
N TYR A 297 18.63 16.90 11.74
CA TYR A 297 18.23 15.86 10.79
C TYR A 297 17.60 16.44 9.52
N HIS A 298 17.83 15.77 8.41
CA HIS A 298 17.24 16.12 7.12
C HIS A 298 15.72 15.83 7.12
N PRO A 299 14.84 16.71 6.59
CA PRO A 299 13.38 16.47 6.55
C PRO A 299 12.99 15.19 5.83
N GLY A 300 13.69 14.83 4.75
CA GLY A 300 13.49 13.54 4.07
C GLY A 300 13.83 12.34 4.96
N PHE A 301 14.75 12.48 5.91
CA PHE A 301 15.04 11.46 6.91
C PHE A 301 13.89 11.31 7.90
N THR A 302 13.30 12.40 8.37
CA THR A 302 12.09 12.35 9.21
C THR A 302 10.92 11.67 8.49
N GLN A 303 10.74 11.99 7.20
CA GLN A 303 9.76 11.33 6.35
C GLN A 303 10.05 9.81 6.21
N LEU A 304 11.32 9.41 6.13
CA LEU A 304 11.71 7.99 6.10
C LEU A 304 11.27 7.27 7.37
N LEU A 305 11.57 7.82 8.54
CA LEU A 305 11.18 7.24 9.83
C LEU A 305 9.67 7.05 9.93
N TYR A 306 8.92 8.08 9.50
CA TYR A 306 7.47 8.00 9.42
C TYR A 306 7.01 6.83 8.56
N ARG A 307 7.60 6.62 7.38
CA ARG A 307 7.25 5.56 6.44
C ARG A 307 7.47 4.17 7.03
N LEU A 308 8.51 3.98 7.83
CA LEU A 308 8.78 2.72 8.50
C LEU A 308 7.67 2.37 9.49
N GLY A 309 7.22 3.34 10.30
CA GLY A 309 6.16 3.12 11.27
C GLY A 309 4.76 3.07 10.64
N ASP A 310 4.54 3.73 9.50
CA ASP A 310 3.25 3.73 8.81
C ASP A 310 2.90 2.37 8.18
N SER A 311 3.89 1.63 7.69
CA SER A 311 3.63 0.53 6.75
C SER A 311 3.30 -0.81 7.40
N PRO A 312 4.08 -1.39 8.32
CA PRO A 312 3.84 -2.75 8.81
C PRO A 312 2.48 -2.92 9.48
N THR A 313 2.05 -1.95 10.26
CA THR A 313 0.78 -1.99 11.00
C THR A 313 -0.45 -1.76 10.13
N ASN A 314 -0.31 -1.31 8.88
CA ASN A 314 -1.40 -1.25 7.91
C ASN A 314 -2.05 -2.62 7.66
N ALA A 315 -1.27 -3.70 7.73
CA ALA A 315 -1.78 -5.05 7.51
C ALA A 315 -2.72 -5.54 8.62
N VAL A 316 -2.67 -4.94 9.80
CA VAL A 316 -3.42 -5.43 10.97
C VAL A 316 -4.44 -4.43 11.51
N THR A 317 -4.43 -3.19 11.03
CA THR A 317 -5.40 -2.19 11.48
C THR A 317 -6.81 -2.54 11.00
N PRO A 318 -7.80 -2.64 11.92
CA PRO A 318 -9.18 -2.84 11.55
C PRO A 318 -9.80 -1.59 10.91
N MET A 319 -9.13 -0.44 10.98
CA MET A 319 -9.57 0.83 10.36
C MET A 319 -9.28 0.88 8.86
N SER A 320 -8.50 -0.07 8.32
CA SER A 320 -8.29 -0.19 6.88
C SER A 320 -9.53 -0.80 6.21
N PRO A 321 -10.14 -0.13 5.22
CA PRO A 321 -11.28 -0.70 4.49
C PRO A 321 -10.90 -1.96 3.71
N TYR A 322 -9.65 -2.11 3.35
CA TYR A 322 -9.17 -3.21 2.50
C TYR A 322 -9.16 -4.57 3.20
N ILE A 323 -8.91 -4.64 4.53
CA ILE A 323 -8.96 -5.91 5.26
C ILE A 323 -10.38 -6.50 5.26
N TRP A 324 -11.40 -5.63 5.28
CA TRP A 324 -12.79 -6.03 5.24
C TRP A 324 -13.23 -6.50 3.86
N MET A 325 -12.64 -5.92 2.81
CA MET A 325 -12.84 -6.41 1.44
C MET A 325 -12.22 -7.82 1.26
N VAL A 326 -11.02 -8.03 1.80
CA VAL A 326 -10.36 -9.35 1.82
C VAL A 326 -11.23 -10.34 2.58
N LEU A 327 -11.75 -9.96 3.76
CA LEU A 327 -12.67 -10.78 4.56
C LEU A 327 -13.93 -11.14 3.79
N ALA A 328 -14.61 -10.15 3.20
CA ALA A 328 -15.85 -10.36 2.44
C ALA A 328 -15.61 -11.31 1.25
N THR A 329 -14.50 -11.14 0.55
CA THR A 329 -14.11 -12.03 -0.57
C THR A 329 -13.80 -13.44 -0.09
N ALA A 330 -13.08 -13.59 1.02
CA ALA A 330 -12.76 -14.88 1.61
C ALA A 330 -14.03 -15.62 2.05
N GLN A 331 -14.96 -14.93 2.73
CA GLN A 331 -16.24 -15.48 3.19
C GLN A 331 -17.13 -15.92 2.03
N THR A 332 -17.18 -15.12 0.96
CA THR A 332 -18.07 -15.39 -0.16
C THR A 332 -17.58 -16.55 -1.04
N LYS A 333 -16.24 -16.67 -1.20
CA LYS A 333 -15.68 -17.57 -2.20
C LYS A 333 -14.99 -18.81 -1.63
N TYR A 334 -14.40 -18.74 -0.44
CA TYR A 334 -13.46 -19.76 0.02
C TYR A 334 -13.77 -20.35 1.40
N MET A 335 -14.14 -19.54 2.39
CA MET A 335 -14.32 -19.99 3.77
C MET A 335 -15.39 -19.15 4.47
N LYS A 336 -16.62 -19.63 4.49
CA LYS A 336 -17.79 -18.89 5.02
C LYS A 336 -17.65 -18.43 6.47
N ASP A 337 -16.99 -19.25 7.29
CA ASP A 337 -16.89 -19.04 8.75
C ASP A 337 -15.66 -18.22 9.17
N ILE A 338 -14.85 -17.75 8.22
CA ILE A 338 -13.66 -16.92 8.52
C ILE A 338 -14.12 -15.58 9.14
N LYS A 339 -13.44 -15.18 10.22
CA LYS A 339 -13.72 -13.93 10.94
C LYS A 339 -12.55 -12.96 10.79
N ILE A 340 -12.81 -11.68 11.03
CA ILE A 340 -11.77 -10.65 11.02
C ILE A 340 -10.63 -10.98 11.97
N GLY A 341 -10.93 -11.50 13.16
CA GLY A 341 -9.93 -11.94 14.13
C GLY A 341 -8.99 -13.01 13.57
N THR A 342 -9.47 -13.90 12.70
CA THR A 342 -8.64 -14.91 12.03
C THR A 342 -7.64 -14.25 11.08
N LEU A 343 -8.05 -13.24 10.31
CA LEU A 343 -7.13 -12.50 9.44
C LEU A 343 -6.09 -11.74 10.26
N ILE A 344 -6.53 -10.93 11.24
CA ILE A 344 -5.65 -10.12 12.07
C ILE A 344 -4.65 -11.00 12.85
N SER A 345 -5.10 -12.10 13.46
CA SER A 345 -4.21 -12.99 14.23
C SER A 345 -3.13 -13.68 13.40
N ASN A 346 -3.37 -13.88 12.11
CA ASN A 346 -2.37 -14.44 11.19
C ASN A 346 -1.48 -13.36 10.55
N LEU A 347 -1.97 -12.14 10.37
CA LEU A 347 -1.20 -11.02 9.83
C LEU A 347 -0.34 -10.33 10.90
N LEU A 348 -0.76 -10.37 12.18
CA LEU A 348 -0.05 -9.72 13.28
C LEU A 348 1.42 -10.18 13.42
N PRO A 349 1.75 -11.48 13.38
CA PRO A 349 3.14 -11.91 13.39
C PRO A 349 3.96 -11.34 12.22
N ILE A 350 3.37 -11.23 11.03
CA ILE A 350 4.05 -10.60 9.89
C ILE A 350 4.35 -9.14 10.20
N ALA A 351 3.35 -8.38 10.68
CA ALA A 351 3.51 -6.97 10.98
C ALA A 351 4.60 -6.74 12.03
N VAL A 352 4.58 -7.50 13.13
CA VAL A 352 5.57 -7.36 14.21
C VAL A 352 6.97 -7.74 13.76
N ILE A 353 7.12 -8.87 13.08
CA ILE A 353 8.44 -9.34 12.61
C ILE A 353 8.99 -8.38 11.56
N LEU A 354 8.15 -7.90 10.66
CA LEU A 354 8.55 -6.93 9.64
C LEU A 354 8.98 -5.61 10.28
N GLU A 355 8.21 -5.09 11.25
CA GLU A 355 8.55 -3.88 11.98
C GLU A 355 9.94 -4.00 12.62
N VAL A 356 10.18 -5.07 13.38
CA VAL A 356 11.47 -5.31 14.06
C VAL A 356 12.62 -5.43 13.05
N ILE A 357 12.45 -6.23 12.01
CA ILE A 357 13.50 -6.43 10.98
C ILE A 357 13.76 -5.13 10.22
N TRP A 358 12.71 -4.38 9.89
CA TRP A 358 12.86 -3.12 9.15
C TRP A 358 13.51 -2.03 10.00
N VAL A 359 13.21 -1.97 11.30
CA VAL A 359 13.91 -1.09 12.24
C VAL A 359 15.39 -1.48 12.38
N ILE A 360 15.71 -2.79 12.49
CA ILE A 360 17.09 -3.25 12.49
C ILE A 360 17.81 -2.87 11.19
N PHE A 361 17.18 -3.07 10.06
CA PHE A 361 17.70 -2.68 8.75
C PHE A 361 17.96 -1.17 8.67
N PHE A 362 17.04 -0.36 9.17
CA PHE A 362 17.21 1.09 9.29
C PHE A 362 18.41 1.45 10.16
N ILE A 363 18.56 0.83 11.33
CA ILE A 363 19.69 1.09 12.24
C ILE A 363 21.02 0.77 11.54
N ILE A 364 21.11 -0.36 10.85
CA ILE A 364 22.31 -0.75 10.10
C ILE A 364 22.61 0.27 9.01
N TRP A 365 21.59 0.67 8.24
CA TRP A 365 21.70 1.66 7.17
C TRP A 365 22.21 3.02 7.68
N TYR A 366 21.65 3.47 8.81
CA TYR A 366 22.01 4.70 9.48
C TYR A 366 23.46 4.67 10.01
N LEU A 367 23.88 3.58 10.66
CA LEU A 367 25.23 3.43 11.21
C LEU A 367 26.31 3.37 10.12
N ILE A 368 26.02 2.76 8.99
CA ILE A 368 26.93 2.73 7.81
C ILE A 368 27.02 4.11 7.15
N GLY A 369 26.04 5.01 7.38
CA GLY A 369 26.01 6.34 6.78
C GLY A 369 25.61 6.33 5.29
N LEU A 370 24.83 5.34 4.84
CA LEU A 370 24.37 5.26 3.45
C LEU A 370 23.35 6.36 3.14
N PRO A 371 23.38 6.95 1.92
CA PRO A 371 22.37 7.91 1.50
C PRO A 371 21.01 7.23 1.40
N ILE A 372 19.96 7.95 1.81
CA ILE A 372 18.57 7.45 1.78
C ILE A 372 17.88 7.69 0.43
N GLY A 373 18.41 8.65 -0.33
CA GLY A 373 18.01 9.01 -1.68
C GLY A 373 19.10 9.75 -2.42
N PRO A 374 18.89 10.16 -3.67
CA PRO A 374 19.86 10.93 -4.45
C PRO A 374 20.22 12.24 -3.74
N GLY A 375 21.47 12.36 -3.28
CA GLY A 375 21.96 13.55 -2.57
C GLY A 375 21.39 13.76 -1.16
N VAL A 376 20.66 12.79 -0.59
CA VAL A 376 19.99 12.91 0.71
C VAL A 376 20.59 11.93 1.70
N GLY A 377 21.17 12.46 2.77
CA GLY A 377 21.63 11.71 3.95
C GLY A 377 20.72 11.90 5.15
N SER A 378 21.21 11.49 6.33
CA SER A 378 20.48 11.70 7.60
C SER A 378 20.62 13.12 8.15
N ALA A 379 21.76 13.80 7.87
CA ALA A 379 22.06 15.11 8.41
C ALA A 379 21.45 16.24 7.55
N LEU A 380 21.00 17.30 8.22
CA LEU A 380 20.55 18.53 7.58
C LEU A 380 21.75 19.23 6.89
N PRO A 381 21.60 19.71 5.65
CA PRO A 381 22.66 20.51 5.00
C PRO A 381 22.98 21.79 5.78
N VAL A 382 24.23 22.18 5.81
CA VAL A 382 24.71 23.38 6.52
C VAL A 382 24.09 24.64 5.90
N GLY A 383 23.59 25.55 6.75
CA GLY A 383 23.05 26.85 6.31
C GLY A 383 21.56 26.83 5.96
N ILE A 384 20.82 25.80 6.33
CA ILE A 384 19.34 25.74 6.15
C ILE A 384 18.62 26.38 7.34
N LEU A 385 19.13 26.23 8.56
CA LEU A 385 18.65 26.87 9.80
C LEU A 385 19.40 28.16 10.08
#